data_f8438b152d9fbf2b4fca6f29d0307d09
#
_entry.id   f8438b152d9fbf2b4fca6f29d0307d09
#
_cell.length_a   1.000
_cell.length_b   1.000
_cell.length_c   1.000
_cell.angle_alpha   90.00
_cell.angle_beta   90.00
_cell.angle_gamma   90.00
#
_symmetry.space_group_name_H-M   'P 1'
#
loop_
_entity.id
_entity.type
_entity.pdbx_description
1 polymer ?
#
loop_
_entity_poly.entity_id
_entity_poly.type
_entity_poly.pdbx_seq_one_letter_code
_entity_poly.pdbx_strand_id
1 'polypeptide(L)'
;MLFLSSIFKNVILLLTIAVIIAFSSCLPARKGIFFNGLKPGKDSVDLMAQEMAKRVYPGDRIAITIVMEHPDVAILNSGVNATSGGAVGGQAGGGFGYLVDKEGDIELVKLGKFNVAGKLPTEIAEMVKKKVSELYKEVEVYCTLSGRVLFIRSRGGAAAGGAAGAAGAAIPIMNDRLTLVEAMALSGAFNDPTAARERVWIIREKGEEREFGTININSKDIFKSPYYYLRNNDVIYMEPNRLTTFLNVNEPIRSIFTAGFSTLAIALSLVALIR
;
A
#
# COMPACT_ATOMS: atom_id res chain seq x y z
N MET A 1 -43.41 -30.68 42.84
CA MET A 1 -43.19 -30.20 41.47
C MET A 1 -42.89 -28.67 41.35
N LEU A 2 -43.50 -27.82 42.15
CA LEU A 2 -43.28 -26.36 42.10
C LEU A 2 -41.87 -25.89 42.46
N PHE A 3 -41.15 -26.60 43.35
CA PHE A 3 -39.81 -26.23 43.80
C PHE A 3 -38.73 -26.45 42.70
N LEU A 4 -38.86 -27.50 41.88
CA LEU A 4 -37.93 -27.80 40.77
C LEU A 4 -38.08 -26.76 39.64
N SER A 5 -39.28 -26.23 39.39
CA SER A 5 -39.59 -25.18 38.40
C SER A 5 -38.90 -23.86 38.75
N SER A 6 -38.87 -23.50 40.04
CA SER A 6 -38.24 -22.24 40.49
C SER A 6 -36.71 -22.29 40.38
N ILE A 7 -36.10 -23.40 40.71
CA ILE A 7 -34.64 -23.60 40.59
C ILE A 7 -34.22 -23.54 39.12
N PHE A 8 -35.00 -24.14 38.22
CA PHE A 8 -34.73 -24.13 36.79
C PHE A 8 -34.80 -22.73 36.15
N LYS A 9 -35.79 -21.92 36.58
CA LYS A 9 -35.90 -20.52 36.19
C LYS A 9 -34.69 -19.68 36.61
N ASN A 10 -34.25 -19.86 37.86
CA ASN A 10 -33.11 -19.13 38.38
C ASN A 10 -31.78 -19.52 37.67
N VAL A 11 -31.63 -20.79 37.32
CA VAL A 11 -30.44 -21.27 36.57
C VAL A 11 -30.44 -20.69 35.14
N ILE A 12 -31.60 -20.66 34.48
CA ILE A 12 -31.69 -20.04 33.13
C ILE A 12 -31.39 -18.55 33.20
N LEU A 13 -31.92 -17.85 34.21
CA LEU A 13 -31.66 -16.41 34.40
C LEU A 13 -30.16 -16.14 34.66
N LEU A 14 -29.51 -16.94 35.50
CA LEU A 14 -28.07 -16.82 35.73
C LEU A 14 -27.25 -17.11 34.48
N LEU A 15 -27.66 -18.05 33.68
CA LEU A 15 -26.98 -18.42 32.44
C LEU A 15 -27.14 -17.32 31.38
N THR A 16 -28.31 -16.67 31.26
CA THR A 16 -28.51 -15.53 30.36
C THR A 16 -27.73 -14.32 30.82
N ILE A 17 -27.66 -14.04 32.12
CA ILE A 17 -26.83 -12.93 32.65
C ILE A 17 -25.34 -13.19 32.39
N ALA A 18 -24.85 -14.41 32.57
CA ALA A 18 -23.47 -14.80 32.30
C ALA A 18 -23.13 -14.64 30.81
N VAL A 19 -24.04 -14.97 29.89
CA VAL A 19 -23.88 -14.77 28.45
C VAL A 19 -23.84 -13.27 28.11
N ILE A 20 -24.73 -12.46 28.69
CA ILE A 20 -24.72 -11.00 28.48
C ILE A 20 -23.42 -10.36 28.96
N ILE A 21 -22.90 -10.79 30.12
CA ILE A 21 -21.62 -10.29 30.66
C ILE A 21 -20.44 -10.73 29.76
N ALA A 22 -20.45 -11.93 29.20
CA ALA A 22 -19.43 -12.42 28.30
C ALA A 22 -19.38 -11.63 26.98
N PHE A 23 -20.52 -11.11 26.49
CA PHE A 23 -20.60 -10.25 25.31
C PHE A 23 -20.28 -8.78 25.60
N SER A 24 -20.23 -8.34 26.86
CA SER A 24 -19.92 -6.95 27.24
C SER A 24 -18.40 -6.66 27.29
N SER A 25 -17.54 -7.56 26.84
CA SER A 25 -16.08 -7.35 26.80
C SER A 25 -15.73 -6.26 25.79
N CYS A 26 -15.78 -5.02 26.24
CA CYS A 26 -15.39 -3.85 25.48
C CYS A 26 -13.86 -3.88 25.27
N LEU A 27 -13.42 -4.31 24.11
CA LEU A 27 -12.00 -4.21 23.71
C LEU A 27 -11.60 -2.72 23.69
N PRO A 28 -10.48 -2.34 24.32
CA PRO A 28 -10.05 -0.96 24.36
C PRO A 28 -9.77 -0.45 22.95
N ALA A 29 -10.52 0.56 22.50
CA ALA A 29 -10.47 1.16 21.17
C ALA A 29 -9.14 1.89 20.82
N ARG A 30 -8.15 1.89 21.73
CA ARG A 30 -6.88 2.61 21.56
C ARG A 30 -5.97 2.10 20.43
N LYS A 31 -6.20 0.91 19.88
CA LYS A 31 -5.39 0.33 18.80
C LYS A 31 -5.73 0.85 17.39
N GLY A 32 -6.75 1.69 17.25
CA GLY A 32 -7.20 2.22 15.97
C GLY A 32 -6.73 3.65 15.64
N ILE A 33 -5.94 4.29 16.51
CA ILE A 33 -5.50 5.67 16.31
C ILE A 33 -4.20 5.67 15.53
N PHE A 34 -4.20 6.35 14.37
CA PHE A 34 -3.01 6.59 13.56
C PHE A 34 -2.22 7.77 14.11
N PHE A 35 -0.89 7.74 13.90
CA PHE A 35 0.02 8.84 14.22
C PHE A 35 -0.03 9.31 15.67
N ASN A 36 -0.10 8.38 16.61
CA ASN A 36 -0.09 8.69 18.03
C ASN A 36 1.12 9.55 18.41
N GLY A 37 0.88 10.58 19.24
CA GLY A 37 1.93 11.45 19.78
C GLY A 37 2.17 12.72 18.98
N LEU A 38 1.40 12.99 17.91
CA LEU A 38 1.44 14.30 17.24
C LEU A 38 0.90 15.40 18.16
N LYS A 39 1.66 16.52 18.26
CA LYS A 39 1.24 17.71 18.99
C LYS A 39 0.92 18.81 17.98
N PRO A 40 -0.32 19.35 17.96
CA PRO A 40 -0.69 20.39 17.01
C PRO A 40 0.25 21.61 17.10
N GLY A 41 0.80 22.02 15.95
CA GLY A 41 1.62 23.23 15.82
C GLY A 41 3.04 23.18 16.42
N LYS A 42 3.50 22.02 16.95
CA LYS A 42 4.83 21.89 17.56
C LYS A 42 5.75 20.86 16.91
N ASP A 43 5.21 19.95 16.12
CA ASP A 43 6.02 18.90 15.50
C ASP A 43 6.42 19.32 14.08
N SER A 44 7.71 19.34 13.79
CA SER A 44 8.31 19.52 12.47
C SER A 44 9.08 18.27 12.08
N VAL A 45 9.13 17.97 10.79
CA VAL A 45 9.84 16.81 10.23
C VAL A 45 10.87 17.31 9.24
N ASP A 46 12.05 16.71 9.27
CA ASP A 46 13.12 17.00 8.32
C ASP A 46 12.74 16.50 6.91
N LEU A 47 12.86 17.38 5.93
CA LEU A 47 12.50 17.10 4.52
C LEU A 47 13.65 16.46 3.72
N MET A 48 14.84 16.24 4.30
CA MET A 48 15.99 15.64 3.58
C MET A 48 15.66 14.29 2.95
N ALA A 49 14.83 13.47 3.60
CA ALA A 49 14.40 12.19 3.05
C ALA A 49 13.58 12.35 1.75
N GLN A 50 12.89 13.47 1.58
CA GLN A 50 12.08 13.76 0.38
C GLN A 50 12.97 14.00 -0.85
N GLU A 51 14.09 14.70 -0.69
CA GLU A 51 15.01 14.98 -1.77
C GLU A 51 15.74 13.71 -2.25
N MET A 52 16.15 12.86 -1.29
CA MET A 52 16.74 11.56 -1.60
C MET A 52 15.80 10.62 -2.35
N ALA A 53 14.50 10.67 -2.05
CA ALA A 53 13.52 9.83 -2.72
C ALA A 53 13.28 10.21 -4.19
N LYS A 54 13.61 11.44 -4.59
CA LYS A 54 13.45 11.93 -5.96
C LYS A 54 14.61 11.58 -6.88
N ARG A 55 15.74 11.12 -6.36
CA ARG A 55 16.88 10.76 -7.19
C ARG A 55 16.61 9.48 -7.95
N VAL A 56 17.09 9.45 -9.18
CA VAL A 56 16.95 8.31 -10.08
C VAL A 56 18.01 7.25 -9.75
N TYR A 57 17.60 5.99 -9.74
CA TYR A 57 18.45 4.83 -9.49
C TYR A 57 18.41 3.85 -10.68
N PRO A 58 19.45 3.00 -10.86
CA PRO A 58 19.36 1.90 -11.80
C PRO A 58 18.13 1.02 -11.54
N GLY A 59 17.41 0.67 -12.61
CA GLY A 59 16.14 -0.05 -12.55
C GLY A 59 14.89 0.84 -12.46
N ASP A 60 15.07 2.14 -12.22
CA ASP A 60 13.96 3.10 -12.30
C ASP A 60 13.49 3.32 -13.74
N ARG A 61 12.28 3.86 -13.86
CA ARG A 61 11.75 4.34 -15.14
C ARG A 61 11.52 5.83 -15.06
N ILE A 62 11.95 6.55 -16.09
CA ILE A 62 11.73 7.98 -16.23
C ILE A 62 11.00 8.28 -17.52
N ALA A 63 9.97 9.11 -17.41
CA ALA A 63 9.26 9.63 -18.56
C ALA A 63 9.88 10.97 -18.94
N ILE A 64 10.39 11.07 -20.17
CA ILE A 64 10.95 12.31 -20.72
C ILE A 64 10.06 12.74 -21.87
N THR A 65 9.46 13.90 -21.75
CA THR A 65 8.62 14.49 -22.77
C THR A 65 9.29 15.74 -23.33
N ILE A 66 9.55 15.73 -24.63
CA ILE A 66 10.13 16.84 -25.37
C ILE A 66 9.00 17.55 -26.11
N VAL A 67 8.89 18.84 -25.92
CA VAL A 67 7.90 19.71 -26.58
C VAL A 67 8.65 20.70 -27.45
N MET A 68 8.35 20.71 -28.75
CA MET A 68 8.92 21.62 -29.73
C MET A 68 8.01 21.71 -30.97
N GLU A 69 8.08 22.79 -31.72
CA GLU A 69 7.36 22.95 -32.99
C GLU A 69 8.15 22.34 -34.17
N HIS A 70 8.34 21.00 -34.14
CA HIS A 70 9.05 20.29 -35.19
C HIS A 70 8.46 18.88 -35.38
N PRO A 71 8.32 18.34 -36.60
CA PRO A 71 7.76 17.01 -36.83
C PRO A 71 8.55 15.86 -36.15
N ASP A 72 9.84 16.08 -35.90
CA ASP A 72 10.67 15.09 -35.19
C ASP A 72 10.29 14.87 -33.73
N VAL A 73 9.42 15.70 -33.13
CA VAL A 73 8.95 15.55 -31.74
C VAL A 73 8.33 14.17 -31.51
N ALA A 74 7.59 13.66 -32.50
CA ALA A 74 6.98 12.34 -32.41
C ALA A 74 8.03 11.22 -32.32
N ILE A 75 9.13 11.35 -33.03
CA ILE A 75 10.21 10.37 -33.06
C ILE A 75 11.02 10.43 -31.74
N LEU A 76 11.34 11.64 -31.26
CA LEU A 76 12.06 11.82 -30.00
C LEU A 76 11.26 11.32 -28.79
N ASN A 77 9.95 11.45 -28.82
CA ASN A 77 9.06 10.94 -27.78
C ASN A 77 8.63 9.47 -27.99
N SER A 78 9.07 8.82 -29.05
CA SER A 78 8.63 7.44 -29.37
C SER A 78 9.04 6.43 -28.30
N GLY A 79 10.15 6.64 -27.62
CA GLY A 79 10.59 5.78 -26.52
C GLY A 79 9.67 5.79 -25.30
N VAL A 80 8.92 6.89 -25.08
CA VAL A 80 7.89 6.96 -24.02
C VAL A 80 6.68 6.13 -24.39
N ASN A 81 6.35 6.08 -25.69
CA ASN A 81 5.18 5.38 -26.21
C ASN A 81 5.45 3.90 -26.60
N ALA A 82 6.71 3.51 -26.78
CA ALA A 82 7.07 2.16 -27.25
C ALA A 82 6.65 1.04 -26.30
N THR A 83 6.38 1.35 -25.04
CA THR A 83 5.89 0.39 -24.04
C THR A 83 4.36 0.27 -24.01
N SER A 84 3.63 1.11 -24.80
CA SER A 84 2.17 1.07 -24.88
C SER A 84 1.63 0.14 -25.98
N GLY A 85 2.49 -0.47 -26.77
CA GLY A 85 2.13 -1.44 -27.80
C GLY A 85 1.81 -2.82 -27.22
N GLY A 86 0.61 -2.96 -26.64
CA GLY A 86 0.16 -4.27 -26.16
C GLY A 86 -0.88 -4.23 -25.05
N ALA A 87 -1.73 -3.22 -25.02
CA ALA A 87 -2.92 -3.26 -24.18
C ALA A 87 -4.03 -4.11 -24.84
N VAL A 88 -3.79 -5.42 -24.98
CA VAL A 88 -4.88 -6.39 -25.10
C VAL A 88 -4.95 -7.10 -23.77
N GLY A 89 -5.91 -6.71 -22.94
CA GLY A 89 -6.24 -7.38 -21.68
C GLY A 89 -5.66 -6.71 -20.43
N GLY A 90 -6.28 -5.68 -19.93
CA GLY A 90 -6.62 -5.51 -18.51
C GLY A 90 -5.53 -5.52 -17.43
N GLN A 91 -4.26 -5.39 -17.73
CA GLN A 91 -3.24 -5.23 -16.69
C GLN A 91 -2.46 -3.93 -16.90
N ALA A 92 -2.93 -2.87 -16.27
CA ALA A 92 -2.24 -1.61 -16.10
C ALA A 92 -1.01 -1.80 -15.20
N GLY A 93 0.08 -2.37 -15.75
CA GLY A 93 1.26 -2.71 -14.98
C GLY A 93 2.60 -2.30 -15.61
N GLY A 94 2.61 -1.81 -16.85
CA GLY A 94 3.80 -1.33 -17.52
C GLY A 94 3.95 0.17 -17.31
N GLY A 95 4.90 0.62 -16.50
CA GLY A 95 5.22 2.04 -16.39
C GLY A 95 5.67 2.60 -17.74
N PHE A 96 5.19 3.78 -18.10
CA PHE A 96 5.63 4.53 -19.26
C PHE A 96 7.04 5.07 -19.01
N GLY A 97 7.91 5.07 -20.03
CA GLY A 97 9.19 5.76 -19.98
C GLY A 97 10.42 4.88 -20.26
N TYR A 98 11.57 5.52 -20.22
CA TYR A 98 12.88 4.91 -20.42
C TYR A 98 13.33 4.18 -19.15
N LEU A 99 13.79 2.95 -19.31
CA LEU A 99 14.38 2.17 -18.21
C LEU A 99 15.84 2.62 -18.02
N VAL A 100 16.20 2.92 -16.80
CA VAL A 100 17.59 3.20 -16.41
C VAL A 100 18.33 1.86 -16.29
N ASP A 101 19.40 1.70 -17.05
CA ASP A 101 20.21 0.49 -17.05
C ASP A 101 21.07 0.34 -15.77
N LYS A 102 21.81 -0.75 -15.68
CA LYS A 102 22.66 -1.04 -14.50
C LYS A 102 23.82 -0.05 -14.35
N GLU A 103 24.26 0.51 -15.45
CA GLU A 103 25.31 1.54 -15.53
C GLU A 103 24.78 2.92 -15.15
N GLY A 104 23.46 3.05 -15.03
CA GLY A 104 22.78 4.31 -14.70
C GLY A 104 22.49 5.17 -15.93
N ASP A 105 22.49 4.58 -17.11
CA ASP A 105 22.27 5.27 -18.38
C ASP A 105 20.86 5.03 -18.91
N ILE A 106 20.40 5.98 -19.70
CA ILE A 106 19.23 5.84 -20.58
C ILE A 106 19.66 6.12 -22.01
N GLU A 107 18.98 5.51 -22.98
CA GLU A 107 19.20 5.77 -24.39
C GLU A 107 18.00 6.44 -25.01
N LEU A 108 18.23 7.69 -25.48
CA LEU A 108 17.22 8.49 -26.18
C LEU A 108 17.41 8.36 -27.68
N VAL A 109 16.33 8.12 -28.41
CA VAL A 109 16.35 8.03 -29.88
C VAL A 109 16.94 9.30 -30.48
N LYS A 110 17.89 9.18 -31.40
CA LYS A 110 18.65 10.27 -32.06
C LYS A 110 19.56 11.10 -31.15
N LEU A 111 19.44 11.03 -29.84
CA LEU A 111 20.21 11.86 -28.90
C LEU A 111 21.34 11.08 -28.23
N GLY A 112 21.26 9.72 -28.24
CA GLY A 112 22.27 8.85 -27.65
C GLY A 112 22.05 8.58 -26.16
N LYS A 113 23.15 8.20 -25.48
CA LYS A 113 23.11 7.81 -24.07
C LYS A 113 23.33 8.99 -23.14
N PHE A 114 22.59 8.96 -22.01
CA PHE A 114 22.68 9.94 -20.93
C PHE A 114 22.81 9.24 -19.60
N ASN A 115 23.85 9.56 -18.83
CA ASN A 115 23.98 9.08 -17.47
C ASN A 115 23.06 9.87 -16.54
N VAL A 116 22.10 9.16 -15.92
CA VAL A 116 21.03 9.76 -15.11
C VAL A 116 21.04 9.30 -13.66
N ALA A 117 21.87 8.29 -13.32
CA ALA A 117 21.95 7.77 -11.97
C ALA A 117 22.35 8.85 -10.96
N GLY A 118 21.65 8.91 -9.82
CA GLY A 118 21.88 9.86 -8.75
C GLY A 118 21.40 11.28 -9.02
N LYS A 119 20.90 11.58 -10.22
CA LYS A 119 20.40 12.91 -10.59
C LYS A 119 18.90 13.08 -10.23
N LEU A 120 18.51 14.34 -10.09
CA LEU A 120 17.10 14.72 -9.98
C LEU A 120 16.44 14.77 -11.37
N PRO A 121 15.13 14.52 -11.48
CA PRO A 121 14.41 14.67 -12.76
C PRO A 121 14.61 16.04 -13.41
N THR A 122 14.69 17.12 -12.62
CA THR A 122 14.95 18.47 -13.10
C THR A 122 16.33 18.62 -13.74
N GLU A 123 17.37 18.05 -13.12
CA GLU A 123 18.74 18.05 -13.67
C GLU A 123 18.83 17.26 -14.98
N ILE A 124 18.07 16.15 -15.06
CA ILE A 124 17.98 15.32 -16.27
C ILE A 124 17.29 16.11 -17.39
N ALA A 125 16.17 16.79 -17.07
CA ALA A 125 15.46 17.61 -18.02
C ALA A 125 16.35 18.71 -18.62
N GLU A 126 17.13 19.40 -17.79
CA GLU A 126 18.07 20.44 -18.24
C GLU A 126 19.18 19.86 -19.11
N MET A 127 19.73 18.69 -18.73
CA MET A 127 20.78 18.02 -19.49
C MET A 127 20.29 17.59 -20.88
N VAL A 128 19.08 17.04 -20.96
CA VAL A 128 18.44 16.65 -22.22
C VAL A 128 18.08 17.88 -23.03
N LYS A 129 17.51 18.93 -22.40
CA LYS A 129 17.17 20.19 -23.04
C LYS A 129 18.39 20.81 -23.71
N LYS A 130 19.51 20.88 -23.01
CA LYS A 130 20.78 21.38 -23.57
C LYS A 130 21.17 20.63 -24.84
N LYS A 131 21.09 19.30 -24.83
CA LYS A 131 21.49 18.49 -25.99
C LYS A 131 20.53 18.63 -27.17
N VAL A 132 19.23 18.70 -26.89
CA VAL A 132 18.20 18.90 -27.94
C VAL A 132 18.30 20.31 -28.54
N SER A 133 18.62 21.31 -27.72
CA SER A 133 18.77 22.71 -28.18
C SER A 133 19.97 22.94 -29.12
N GLU A 134 20.93 22.02 -29.17
CA GLU A 134 22.00 22.02 -30.17
C GLU A 134 21.47 21.73 -31.59
N LEU A 135 20.34 21.00 -31.68
CA LEU A 135 19.77 20.51 -32.94
C LEU A 135 18.50 21.29 -33.34
N TYR A 136 17.72 21.72 -32.34
CA TYR A 136 16.38 22.31 -32.53
C TYR A 136 16.24 23.61 -31.73
N LYS A 137 15.45 24.54 -32.23
CA LYS A 137 15.11 25.78 -31.53
C LYS A 137 13.82 25.60 -30.73
N GLU A 138 13.66 26.42 -29.67
CA GLU A 138 12.43 26.50 -28.89
C GLU A 138 11.98 25.14 -28.31
N VAL A 139 12.89 24.52 -27.54
CA VAL A 139 12.67 23.22 -26.95
C VAL A 139 12.36 23.33 -25.45
N GLU A 140 11.30 22.71 -25.03
CA GLU A 140 11.02 22.44 -23.61
C GLU A 140 11.08 20.94 -23.33
N VAL A 141 11.68 20.58 -22.20
CA VAL A 141 11.84 19.19 -21.78
C VAL A 141 11.30 18.99 -20.37
N TYR A 142 10.43 18.05 -20.22
CA TYR A 142 9.88 17.61 -18.94
C TYR A 142 10.38 16.20 -18.63
N CYS A 143 10.86 16.01 -17.41
CA CYS A 143 11.29 14.71 -16.92
C CYS A 143 10.54 14.40 -15.63
N THR A 144 9.92 13.23 -15.56
CA THR A 144 9.21 12.76 -14.37
C THR A 144 9.62 11.33 -14.05
N LEU A 145 9.71 11.01 -12.76
CA LEU A 145 9.95 9.65 -12.31
C LEU A 145 8.66 8.84 -12.53
N SER A 146 8.76 7.77 -13.30
CA SER A 146 7.65 6.86 -13.58
C SER A 146 7.97 5.51 -12.93
N GLY A 147 7.12 5.10 -12.03
CA GLY A 147 7.34 3.85 -11.33
C GLY A 147 6.08 3.34 -10.65
N ARG A 148 6.25 2.24 -9.94
CA ARG A 148 5.18 1.65 -9.14
C ARG A 148 5.75 1.03 -7.87
N VAL A 149 4.92 0.97 -6.84
CA VAL A 149 5.16 0.15 -5.66
C VAL A 149 4.17 -1.01 -5.63
N LEU A 150 4.59 -2.13 -5.09
CA LEU A 150 3.71 -3.28 -4.89
C LEU A 150 3.22 -3.28 -3.45
N PHE A 151 1.90 -3.27 -3.29
CA PHE A 151 1.27 -3.39 -2.00
C PHE A 151 0.71 -4.79 -1.82
N ILE A 152 1.23 -5.54 -0.84
CA ILE A 152 0.82 -6.91 -0.55
C ILE A 152 0.14 -6.92 0.83
N ARG A 153 -1.10 -7.40 0.86
CA ARG A 153 -1.83 -7.66 2.09
C ARG A 153 -1.91 -9.14 2.37
N SER A 154 -1.74 -9.52 3.60
CA SER A 154 -2.11 -10.85 4.01
C SER A 154 -3.63 -10.97 4.00
N ARG A 155 -4.11 -12.07 3.43
CA ARG A 155 -5.50 -12.42 3.21
C ARG A 155 -6.36 -12.21 4.46
N GLY A 156 -7.37 -11.38 4.37
CA GLY A 156 -8.31 -11.21 5.49
C GLY A 156 -9.48 -10.28 5.25
N GLY A 157 -9.43 -9.41 4.26
CA GLY A 157 -10.51 -8.48 3.98
C GLY A 157 -11.13 -8.75 2.63
N ALA A 158 -12.25 -9.47 2.59
CA ALA A 158 -13.23 -9.32 1.53
C ALA A 158 -13.83 -7.92 1.66
N ALA A 159 -13.01 -6.89 1.44
CA ALA A 159 -13.47 -5.53 1.34
C ALA A 159 -14.06 -5.35 -0.05
N ALA A 160 -15.36 -5.33 -0.08
CA ALA A 160 -16.23 -4.66 -1.02
C ALA A 160 -15.60 -4.26 -2.38
N GLY A 161 -15.84 -5.09 -3.40
CA GLY A 161 -16.17 -4.65 -4.75
C GLY A 161 -15.26 -3.65 -5.44
N GLY A 162 -13.94 -3.88 -5.50
CA GLY A 162 -13.05 -3.09 -6.33
C GLY A 162 -11.76 -3.84 -6.62
N ALA A 163 -11.03 -3.46 -7.65
CA ALA A 163 -9.71 -4.01 -8.00
C ALA A 163 -8.70 -3.98 -6.82
N ALA A 164 -9.00 -3.23 -5.76
CA ALA A 164 -8.27 -3.16 -4.50
C ALA A 164 -8.48 -4.37 -3.56
N GLY A 165 -9.39 -5.30 -3.88
CA GLY A 165 -9.64 -6.53 -3.09
C GLY A 165 -8.65 -7.66 -3.34
N ALA A 166 -7.77 -7.52 -4.32
CA ALA A 166 -6.71 -8.49 -4.60
C ALA A 166 -5.67 -8.51 -3.46
N ALA A 167 -5.06 -9.68 -3.24
CA ALA A 167 -4.00 -9.85 -2.25
C ALA A 167 -2.77 -8.96 -2.52
N GLY A 168 -2.71 -8.32 -3.69
CA GLY A 168 -1.67 -7.37 -4.06
C GLY A 168 -2.20 -6.31 -5.01
N ALA A 169 -1.71 -5.09 -4.89
CA ALA A 169 -2.02 -3.98 -5.77
C ALA A 169 -0.72 -3.30 -6.22
N ALA A 170 -0.62 -2.98 -7.50
CA ALA A 170 0.42 -2.11 -8.03
C ALA A 170 -0.07 -0.67 -7.96
N ILE A 171 0.63 0.16 -7.19
CA ILE A 171 0.30 1.56 -6.99
C ILE A 171 1.30 2.40 -7.80
N PRO A 172 0.85 3.20 -8.77
CA PRO A 172 1.74 4.02 -9.56
C PRO A 172 2.30 5.16 -8.72
N ILE A 173 3.56 5.50 -8.95
CA ILE A 173 4.18 6.71 -8.42
C ILE A 173 3.77 7.85 -9.34
N MET A 174 3.06 8.81 -8.78
CA MET A 174 2.63 10.02 -9.48
C MET A 174 3.39 11.23 -8.92
N ASN A 175 3.63 12.25 -9.76
CA ASN A 175 4.24 13.51 -9.33
C ASN A 175 5.62 13.34 -8.65
N ASP A 176 6.47 12.49 -9.21
CA ASP A 176 7.86 12.23 -8.78
C ASP A 176 8.03 11.70 -7.35
N ARG A 177 6.96 11.44 -6.64
CA ARG A 177 7.01 10.90 -5.27
C ARG A 177 5.75 10.15 -4.91
N LEU A 178 5.90 9.21 -3.99
CA LEU A 178 4.80 8.54 -3.32
C LEU A 178 5.19 8.31 -1.86
N THR A 179 4.35 8.73 -0.95
CA THR A 179 4.56 8.47 0.48
C THR A 179 3.91 7.15 0.88
N LEU A 180 4.39 6.53 1.95
CA LEU A 180 3.78 5.32 2.49
C LEU A 180 2.30 5.56 2.87
N VAL A 181 1.99 6.74 3.41
CA VAL A 181 0.61 7.11 3.80
C VAL A 181 -0.29 7.19 2.58
N GLU A 182 0.17 7.81 1.47
CA GLU A 182 -0.57 7.86 0.20
C GLU A 182 -0.79 6.46 -0.38
N ALA A 183 0.26 5.63 -0.42
CA ALA A 183 0.15 4.25 -0.90
C ALA A 183 -0.86 3.44 -0.10
N MET A 184 -0.86 3.61 1.22
CA MET A 184 -1.83 2.95 2.09
C MET A 184 -3.26 3.47 1.90
N ALA A 185 -3.43 4.77 1.66
CA ALA A 185 -4.73 5.35 1.35
C ALA A 185 -5.26 4.80 0.02
N LEU A 186 -4.43 4.80 -1.03
CA LEU A 186 -4.78 4.30 -2.35
C LEU A 186 -5.09 2.79 -2.35
N SER A 187 -4.37 2.01 -1.54
CA SER A 187 -4.62 0.57 -1.41
C SER A 187 -5.84 0.23 -0.55
N GLY A 188 -6.43 1.22 0.14
CA GLY A 188 -7.51 0.98 1.11
C GLY A 188 -7.04 0.31 2.41
N ALA A 189 -5.74 0.30 2.68
CA ALA A 189 -5.15 -0.37 3.84
C ALA A 189 -5.54 0.24 5.18
N PHE A 190 -5.90 1.53 5.21
CA PHE A 190 -6.40 2.18 6.41
C PHE A 190 -7.73 1.60 6.89
N ASN A 191 -8.55 1.09 5.99
CA ASN A 191 -9.85 0.52 6.29
C ASN A 191 -9.79 -0.98 6.63
N ASP A 192 -8.58 -1.59 6.63
CA ASP A 192 -8.42 -3.00 6.94
C ASP A 192 -8.26 -3.22 8.45
N PRO A 193 -9.28 -3.73 9.16
CA PRO A 193 -9.20 -3.99 10.59
C PRO A 193 -8.34 -5.21 10.92
N THR A 194 -7.98 -6.00 9.90
CA THR A 194 -7.27 -7.28 10.05
C THR A 194 -5.75 -7.12 9.94
N ALA A 195 -5.29 -5.95 9.54
CA ALA A 195 -3.87 -5.67 9.33
C ALA A 195 -3.14 -5.29 10.61
N ALA A 196 -1.91 -5.78 10.77
CA ALA A 196 -0.99 -5.40 11.84
C ALA A 196 -0.33 -4.05 11.52
N ARG A 197 -0.97 -2.95 11.95
CA ARG A 197 -0.51 -1.58 11.70
C ARG A 197 0.77 -1.20 12.44
N GLU A 198 1.13 -1.97 13.45
CA GLU A 198 2.33 -1.75 14.26
C GLU A 198 3.60 -2.15 13.51
N ARG A 199 3.46 -2.98 12.46
CA ARG A 199 4.58 -3.52 11.70
C ARG A 199 4.23 -3.68 10.23
N VAL A 200 4.55 -2.65 9.47
CA VAL A 200 4.48 -2.66 8.01
C VAL A 200 5.89 -2.84 7.49
N TRP A 201 6.10 -3.85 6.68
CA TRP A 201 7.38 -4.14 6.06
C TRP A 201 7.53 -3.39 4.75
N ILE A 202 8.69 -2.78 4.55
CA ILE A 202 9.11 -2.22 3.28
C ILE A 202 10.31 -3.03 2.81
N ILE A 203 10.20 -3.63 1.65
CA ILE A 203 11.27 -4.40 1.02
C ILE A 203 11.75 -3.59 -0.17
N ARG A 204 13.01 -3.19 -0.15
CA ARG A 204 13.66 -2.31 -1.13
C ARG A 204 14.85 -3.01 -1.77
N GLU A 205 14.93 -2.96 -3.08
CA GLU A 205 16.14 -3.42 -3.80
C GLU A 205 17.20 -2.30 -3.81
N LYS A 206 18.43 -2.66 -3.48
CA LYS A 206 19.58 -1.76 -3.46
C LYS A 206 20.77 -2.44 -4.13
N GLY A 207 20.85 -2.30 -5.45
CA GLY A 207 21.83 -3.05 -6.24
C GLY A 207 21.53 -4.55 -6.22
N GLU A 208 22.45 -5.35 -5.70
CA GLU A 208 22.29 -6.81 -5.58
C GLU A 208 21.69 -7.25 -4.24
N GLU A 209 21.53 -6.33 -3.31
CA GLU A 209 21.01 -6.61 -1.97
C GLU A 209 19.55 -6.19 -1.84
N ARG A 210 18.85 -6.80 -0.86
CA ARG A 210 17.52 -6.40 -0.45
C ARG A 210 17.53 -5.89 0.97
N GLU A 211 17.06 -4.68 1.14
CA GLU A 211 16.90 -4.03 2.43
C GLU A 211 15.49 -4.24 2.96
N PHE A 212 15.37 -4.66 4.21
CA PHE A 212 14.09 -4.88 4.89
C PHE A 212 13.92 -3.83 5.99
N GLY A 213 12.97 -2.94 5.82
CA GLY A 213 12.61 -1.95 6.81
C GLY A 213 11.26 -2.24 7.44
N THR A 214 11.06 -1.83 8.68
CA THR A 214 9.76 -1.91 9.36
C THR A 214 9.32 -0.54 9.81
N ILE A 215 8.02 -0.25 9.65
CA ILE A 215 7.42 1.01 10.08
C ILE A 215 6.19 0.72 10.92
N ASN A 216 6.05 1.47 12.02
CA ASN A 216 4.84 1.51 12.82
C ASN A 216 3.97 2.71 12.40
N ILE A 217 2.82 2.44 11.78
CA ILE A 217 1.92 3.49 11.27
C ILE A 217 1.17 4.19 12.40
N ASN A 218 1.05 3.54 13.55
CA ASN A 218 0.38 4.14 14.69
C ASN A 218 1.25 5.20 15.39
N SER A 219 2.58 5.24 15.13
CA SER A 219 3.51 6.21 15.70
C SER A 219 3.75 7.38 14.75
N LYS A 220 3.96 8.58 15.32
CA LYS A 220 4.43 9.75 14.57
C LYS A 220 5.83 9.57 13.96
N ASP A 221 6.61 8.61 14.45
CA ASP A 221 7.97 8.34 13.96
C ASP A 221 7.99 7.86 12.51
N ILE A 222 6.83 7.49 11.96
CA ILE A 222 6.67 7.19 10.53
C ILE A 222 7.24 8.30 9.64
N PHE A 223 7.03 9.56 10.02
CA PHE A 223 7.47 10.72 9.22
C PHE A 223 8.99 10.93 9.23
N LYS A 224 9.71 10.32 10.19
CA LYS A 224 11.17 10.36 10.30
C LYS A 224 11.85 9.14 9.66
N SER A 225 11.05 8.16 9.24
CA SER A 225 11.59 6.92 8.69
C SER A 225 12.20 7.15 7.30
N PRO A 226 13.36 6.54 6.99
CA PRO A 226 13.93 6.56 5.64
C PRO A 226 13.06 5.84 4.61
N TYR A 227 12.09 5.06 5.07
CA TYR A 227 11.11 4.34 4.23
C TYR A 227 9.78 5.08 4.09
N TYR A 228 9.65 6.29 4.64
CA TYR A 228 8.43 7.08 4.50
C TYR A 228 8.16 7.46 3.04
N TYR A 229 9.21 7.85 2.31
CA TYR A 229 9.16 8.07 0.87
C TYR A 229 9.50 6.76 0.16
N LEU A 230 8.54 6.28 -0.61
CA LEU A 230 8.67 5.05 -1.36
C LEU A 230 9.47 5.28 -2.65
N ARG A 231 10.20 4.25 -3.05
CA ARG A 231 10.94 4.20 -4.31
C ARG A 231 10.26 3.26 -5.29
N ASN A 232 10.65 3.38 -6.54
CA ASN A 232 10.19 2.43 -7.56
C ASN A 232 10.57 0.99 -7.17
N ASN A 233 9.66 0.07 -7.43
CA ASN A 233 9.75 -1.34 -7.08
C ASN A 233 9.79 -1.67 -5.58
N ASP A 234 9.60 -0.71 -4.67
CA ASP A 234 9.39 -1.04 -3.26
C ASP A 234 8.19 -1.99 -3.11
N VAL A 235 8.33 -2.97 -2.24
CA VAL A 235 7.24 -3.87 -1.86
C VAL A 235 6.81 -3.53 -0.44
N ILE A 236 5.55 -3.15 -0.29
CA ILE A 236 4.93 -2.89 1.00
C ILE A 236 4.18 -4.16 1.40
N TYR A 237 4.55 -4.74 2.52
CA TYR A 237 3.87 -5.93 3.03
C TYR A 237 3.26 -5.64 4.40
N MET A 238 1.95 -5.83 4.50
CA MET A 238 1.22 -5.76 5.76
C MET A 238 0.89 -7.16 6.27
N GLU A 239 1.44 -7.49 7.44
CA GLU A 239 1.08 -8.74 8.12
C GLU A 239 -0.36 -8.71 8.63
N PRO A 240 -1.02 -9.86 8.77
CA PRO A 240 -2.28 -9.95 9.50
C PRO A 240 -2.01 -9.74 10.99
N ASN A 241 -2.96 -9.15 11.70
CA ASN A 241 -2.87 -9.09 13.14
C ASN A 241 -3.02 -10.49 13.76
N ARG A 242 -2.54 -10.66 14.99
CA ARG A 242 -2.52 -11.96 15.67
C ARG A 242 -3.93 -12.58 15.80
N LEU A 243 -4.95 -11.74 16.05
CA LEU A 243 -6.32 -12.20 16.18
C LEU A 243 -6.85 -12.74 14.86
N THR A 244 -6.60 -12.03 13.75
CA THR A 244 -6.99 -12.49 12.41
C THR A 244 -6.29 -13.78 12.03
N THR A 245 -5.00 -13.90 12.33
CA THR A 245 -4.25 -15.13 12.09
C THR A 245 -4.85 -16.28 12.87
N PHE A 246 -5.15 -16.07 14.16
CA PHE A 246 -5.76 -17.08 15.02
C PHE A 246 -7.13 -17.52 14.49
N LEU A 247 -8.00 -16.57 14.12
CA LEU A 247 -9.34 -16.86 13.61
C LEU A 247 -9.31 -17.55 12.24
N ASN A 248 -8.38 -17.21 11.37
CA ASN A 248 -8.26 -17.81 10.03
C ASN A 248 -7.68 -19.23 10.09
N VAL A 249 -6.69 -19.45 10.94
CA VAL A 249 -6.09 -20.80 11.12
C VAL A 249 -7.08 -21.75 11.77
N ASN A 250 -7.96 -21.24 12.64
CA ASN A 250 -8.93 -22.04 13.39
C ASN A 250 -10.36 -21.92 12.79
N GLU A 251 -10.49 -21.73 11.48
CA GLU A 251 -11.80 -21.71 10.80
C GLU A 251 -12.71 -22.90 11.18
N PRO A 252 -12.21 -24.15 11.21
CA PRO A 252 -13.05 -25.28 11.64
C PRO A 252 -13.54 -25.16 13.08
N ILE A 253 -12.72 -24.63 13.98
CA ILE A 253 -13.11 -24.42 15.38
C ILE A 253 -14.19 -23.33 15.46
N ARG A 254 -14.04 -22.24 14.71
CA ARG A 254 -15.04 -21.16 14.65
C ARG A 254 -16.38 -21.67 14.12
N SER A 255 -16.39 -22.50 13.08
CA SER A 255 -17.62 -23.08 12.54
C SER A 255 -18.32 -23.99 13.54
N ILE A 256 -17.57 -24.77 14.33
CA ILE A 256 -18.11 -25.61 15.40
C ILE A 256 -18.73 -24.75 16.50
N PHE A 257 -18.09 -23.66 16.92
CA PHE A 257 -18.65 -22.75 17.91
C PHE A 257 -19.94 -22.10 17.41
N THR A 258 -19.98 -21.58 16.17
CA THR A 258 -21.17 -20.98 15.61
C THR A 258 -22.31 -21.98 15.44
N ALA A 259 -22.03 -23.19 14.99
CA ALA A 259 -23.02 -24.26 14.90
C ALA A 259 -23.51 -24.68 16.29
N GLY A 260 -22.62 -24.80 17.27
CA GLY A 260 -22.99 -25.13 18.64
C GLY A 260 -23.90 -24.11 19.30
N PHE A 261 -23.60 -22.80 19.11
CA PHE A 261 -24.46 -21.73 19.63
C PHE A 261 -25.83 -21.70 18.93
N SER A 262 -25.89 -21.94 17.62
CA SER A 262 -27.15 -21.95 16.89
C SER A 262 -28.05 -23.12 17.31
N THR A 263 -27.49 -24.31 17.49
CA THR A 263 -28.24 -25.50 17.98
C THR A 263 -28.74 -25.31 19.40
N LEU A 264 -27.94 -24.72 20.29
CA LEU A 264 -28.34 -24.40 21.65
C LEU A 264 -29.48 -23.37 21.67
N ALA A 265 -29.42 -22.34 20.84
CA ALA A 265 -30.48 -21.33 20.74
C ALA A 265 -31.79 -21.91 20.23
N ILE A 266 -31.74 -22.83 19.25
CA ILE A 266 -32.93 -23.54 18.73
C ILE A 266 -33.51 -24.46 19.81
N ALA A 267 -32.68 -25.19 20.54
CA ALA A 267 -33.13 -26.06 21.63
C ALA A 267 -33.84 -25.27 22.75
N LEU A 268 -33.26 -24.11 23.12
CA LEU A 268 -33.87 -23.22 24.12
C LEU A 268 -35.21 -22.62 23.63
N SER A 269 -35.31 -22.26 22.36
CA SER A 269 -36.56 -21.74 21.78
C SER A 269 -37.68 -22.78 21.73
N LEU A 270 -37.32 -24.05 21.40
CA LEU A 270 -38.26 -25.17 21.43
C LEU A 270 -38.76 -25.49 22.85
N VAL A 271 -37.89 -25.46 23.84
CA VAL A 271 -38.29 -25.64 25.25
C VAL A 271 -39.20 -24.52 25.72
N ALA A 272 -38.97 -23.29 25.25
CA ALA A 272 -39.83 -22.15 25.55
C ALA A 272 -41.25 -22.22 24.89
N LEU A 273 -41.34 -22.87 23.73
CA LEU A 273 -42.58 -23.03 22.96
C LEU A 273 -43.47 -24.15 23.51
N ILE A 274 -42.88 -25.19 24.10
CA ILE A 274 -43.59 -26.38 24.64
C ILE A 274 -44.12 -26.11 26.05
N ARG A 275 -43.80 -24.97 26.64
CA ARG A 275 -44.20 -24.57 28.00
C ARG A 275 -45.23 -23.49 28.00
#